data_17c96713c1e3b976a71e138562428046
#
_entry.id   17c96713c1e3b976a71e138562428046
#
_cell.length_a   1.000
_cell.length_b   1.000
_cell.length_c   1.000
_cell.angle_alpha   90.00
_cell.angle_beta   90.00
_cell.angle_gamma   90.00
#
_symmetry.space_group_name_H-M   'P 1'
#
loop_
_entity.id
_entity.type
_entity.pdbx_description
1 polymer ?
#
loop_
_entity_poly.entity_id
_entity_poly.type
_entity_poly.pdbx_seq_one_letter_code
_entity_poly.pdbx_strand_id
1 'polypeptide(L)'
;ASQFDYVYSQGVDGYEVYRIPAIVKTQSNTLLAFAEARKARSNGDSGDIDLVVKRSSDNGKTWSKQIMIWDDGQNTCGNPVPIVDDKGRIHLLMTWNYQTDKWGTITNGTGENTRRPYYTYSDDDGVTWASPVEITSAVKKEKWDWYATGPCHGIQIQKGTNRGRLIAPNYFTTRENGKVKSYSHIIYSDDYGKTWKPGEPTPVSGVGECSVAEIGEGTLMLNMRADEGFYRKNSISQDGGITW
;
A
#
# COMPACT_ATOMS: atom_id res chain seq x y z
N ALA A 1 -3.11 -19.35 -28.24
CA ALA A 1 -3.67 -19.09 -26.91
C ALA A 1 -2.55 -18.53 -26.06
N SER A 2 -2.75 -17.36 -25.45
CA SER A 2 -1.80 -16.82 -24.46
C SER A 2 -1.84 -17.74 -23.26
N GLN A 3 -0.70 -18.31 -22.91
CA GLN A 3 -0.55 -19.08 -21.71
C GLN A 3 -0.31 -18.10 -20.56
N PHE A 4 -1.17 -18.12 -19.53
CA PHE A 4 -0.97 -17.37 -18.30
C PHE A 4 -0.22 -18.22 -17.30
N ASP A 5 0.81 -17.67 -16.69
CA ASP A 5 1.52 -18.31 -15.59
C ASP A 5 1.08 -17.68 -14.26
N TYR A 6 0.87 -18.51 -13.26
CA TYR A 6 0.49 -18.07 -11.92
C TYR A 6 1.74 -17.86 -11.06
N VAL A 7 1.94 -16.65 -10.58
CA VAL A 7 3.01 -16.34 -9.60
C VAL A 7 2.65 -16.91 -8.23
N TYR A 8 1.37 -16.79 -7.86
CA TYR A 8 0.81 -17.33 -6.63
C TYR A 8 -0.40 -18.21 -6.96
N SER A 9 -0.52 -19.34 -6.28
CA SER A 9 -1.63 -20.28 -6.45
C SER A 9 -2.31 -20.56 -5.12
N GLN A 10 -3.63 -20.60 -5.13
CA GLN A 10 -4.45 -20.92 -3.96
C GLN A 10 -4.09 -22.29 -3.39
N GLY A 11 -4.05 -22.40 -2.06
CA GLY A 11 -3.74 -23.63 -1.36
C GLY A 11 -2.27 -24.05 -1.36
N VAL A 12 -1.38 -23.21 -1.90
CA VAL A 12 0.07 -23.47 -1.95
C VAL A 12 0.77 -22.70 -0.81
N ASP A 13 1.89 -23.23 -0.33
CA ASP A 13 2.74 -22.66 0.72
C ASP A 13 2.01 -22.37 2.05
N GLY A 14 0.93 -23.10 2.34
CA GLY A 14 0.21 -23.03 3.61
C GLY A 14 -0.85 -21.91 3.70
N TYR A 15 -1.22 -21.31 2.56
CA TYR A 15 -2.23 -20.27 2.48
C TYR A 15 -3.38 -20.65 1.57
N GLU A 16 -4.62 -20.39 2.01
CA GLU A 16 -5.80 -20.71 1.20
C GLU A 16 -5.97 -19.74 0.02
N VAL A 17 -5.61 -18.47 0.21
CA VAL A 17 -5.87 -17.42 -0.79
C VAL A 17 -4.70 -16.45 -0.84
N TYR A 18 -4.41 -15.96 -2.03
CA TYR A 18 -3.51 -14.81 -2.26
C TYR A 18 -4.31 -13.68 -2.90
N ARG A 19 -4.15 -12.47 -2.38
CA ARG A 19 -4.84 -11.29 -2.89
C ARG A 19 -3.95 -10.05 -2.83
N ILE A 20 -4.47 -8.93 -3.33
CA ILE A 20 -3.86 -7.60 -3.27
C ILE A 20 -2.45 -7.61 -3.83
N PRO A 21 -2.29 -7.99 -5.10
CA PRO A 21 -0.97 -8.05 -5.72
C PRO A 21 -0.41 -6.66 -6.00
N ALA A 22 0.91 -6.54 -5.87
CA ALA A 22 1.67 -5.41 -6.38
C ALA A 22 2.93 -5.94 -7.07
N ILE A 23 3.35 -5.28 -8.13
CA ILE A 23 4.57 -5.65 -8.85
C ILE A 23 5.41 -4.41 -9.13
N VAL A 24 6.71 -4.53 -8.94
CA VAL A 24 7.69 -3.52 -9.30
C VAL A 24 8.90 -4.16 -9.97
N LYS A 25 9.61 -3.38 -10.75
CA LYS A 25 10.89 -3.73 -11.33
C LYS A 25 11.99 -2.94 -10.62
N THR A 26 12.98 -3.64 -10.10
CA THR A 26 14.08 -3.02 -9.37
C THR A 26 15.12 -2.43 -10.31
N GLN A 27 16.05 -1.65 -9.76
CA GLN A 27 17.18 -1.10 -10.51
C GLN A 27 18.09 -2.20 -11.09
N SER A 28 18.12 -3.38 -10.45
CA SER A 28 18.82 -4.56 -10.96
C SER A 28 18.02 -5.38 -11.99
N ASN A 29 16.91 -4.84 -12.49
CA ASN A 29 15.99 -5.51 -13.40
C ASN A 29 15.32 -6.79 -12.84
N THR A 30 15.23 -6.92 -11.54
CA THR A 30 14.47 -7.98 -10.88
C THR A 30 12.99 -7.55 -10.79
N LEU A 31 12.08 -8.47 -11.12
CA LEU A 31 10.65 -8.28 -10.82
C LEU A 31 10.38 -8.76 -9.40
N LEU A 32 9.69 -7.93 -8.63
CA LEU A 32 9.20 -8.27 -7.29
C LEU A 32 7.67 -8.31 -7.33
N ALA A 33 7.09 -9.47 -7.08
CA ALA A 33 5.65 -9.66 -6.98
C ALA A 33 5.25 -9.84 -5.53
N PHE A 34 4.56 -8.84 -4.99
CA PHE A 34 4.05 -8.81 -3.61
C PHE A 34 2.62 -9.35 -3.58
N ALA A 35 2.23 -9.95 -2.48
CA ALA A 35 0.85 -10.34 -2.23
C ALA A 35 0.55 -10.42 -0.74
N GLU A 36 -0.73 -10.28 -0.40
CA GLU A 36 -1.27 -10.77 0.85
C GLU A 36 -1.46 -12.28 0.77
N ALA A 37 -0.82 -13.02 1.67
CA ALA A 37 -0.99 -14.45 1.85
C ALA A 37 -1.98 -14.67 3.00
N ARG A 38 -3.19 -15.13 2.69
CA ARG A 38 -4.30 -15.26 3.65
C ARG A 38 -4.45 -16.71 4.09
N LYS A 39 -4.36 -16.95 5.40
CA LYS A 39 -4.48 -18.29 5.99
C LYS A 39 -5.85 -18.91 5.74
N ALA A 40 -6.91 -18.11 5.80
CA ALA A 40 -8.27 -18.58 5.59
C ALA A 40 -9.06 -17.64 4.68
N ARG A 41 -9.77 -18.20 3.72
CA ARG A 41 -10.67 -17.47 2.82
C ARG A 41 -11.80 -16.75 3.57
N SER A 42 -12.28 -17.37 4.64
CA SER A 42 -13.38 -16.83 5.48
C SER A 42 -13.00 -15.54 6.22
N ASN A 43 -11.72 -15.24 6.36
CA ASN A 43 -11.27 -14.01 7.03
C ASN A 43 -11.54 -12.74 6.20
N GLY A 44 -11.73 -12.86 4.88
CA GLY A 44 -11.90 -11.70 4.01
C GLY A 44 -10.65 -10.82 4.02
N ASP A 45 -10.82 -9.53 4.33
CA ASP A 45 -9.73 -8.54 4.33
C ASP A 45 -9.10 -8.35 5.73
N SER A 46 -9.38 -9.22 6.68
CA SER A 46 -8.89 -9.16 8.06
C SER A 46 -8.58 -10.55 8.60
N GLY A 47 -7.87 -10.63 9.72
CA GLY A 47 -7.45 -11.88 10.34
C GLY A 47 -6.01 -12.23 9.98
N ASP A 48 -5.68 -13.51 10.05
CA ASP A 48 -4.32 -14.02 9.82
C ASP A 48 -3.93 -13.87 8.34
N ILE A 49 -3.25 -12.77 8.05
CA ILE A 49 -2.78 -12.36 6.73
C ILE A 49 -1.33 -11.90 6.84
N ASP A 50 -0.48 -12.48 6.02
CA ASP A 50 0.95 -12.17 5.96
C ASP A 50 1.31 -11.48 4.65
N LEU A 51 2.37 -10.67 4.65
CA LEU A 51 2.94 -10.09 3.45
C LEU A 51 4.12 -10.90 2.94
N VAL A 52 4.05 -11.25 1.68
CA VAL A 52 5.04 -12.07 1.00
C VAL A 52 5.49 -11.45 -0.33
N VAL A 53 6.64 -11.86 -0.81
CA VAL A 53 7.17 -11.48 -2.11
C VAL A 53 7.82 -12.67 -2.81
N LYS A 54 7.70 -12.71 -4.13
CA LYS A 54 8.49 -13.58 -5.02
C LYS A 54 9.31 -12.72 -5.97
N ARG A 55 10.48 -13.25 -6.35
CA ARG A 55 11.47 -12.56 -7.19
C ARG A 55 11.63 -13.29 -8.52
N SER A 56 11.75 -12.54 -9.61
CA SER A 56 12.11 -13.07 -10.92
C SER A 56 13.27 -12.27 -11.50
N SER A 57 14.33 -12.95 -11.90
CA SER A 57 15.49 -12.36 -12.57
C SER A 57 15.50 -12.58 -14.09
N ASP A 58 14.47 -13.20 -14.64
CA ASP A 58 14.34 -13.60 -16.05
C ASP A 58 13.09 -13.06 -16.74
N ASN A 59 12.66 -11.85 -16.34
CA ASN A 59 11.47 -11.16 -16.85
C ASN A 59 10.15 -11.95 -16.64
N GLY A 60 10.03 -12.61 -15.50
CA GLY A 60 8.78 -13.28 -15.11
C GLY A 60 8.63 -14.69 -15.67
N LYS A 61 9.64 -15.25 -16.30
CA LYS A 61 9.59 -16.65 -16.79
C LYS A 61 9.63 -17.65 -15.65
N THR A 62 10.46 -17.39 -14.65
CA THR A 62 10.54 -18.17 -13.42
C THR A 62 10.56 -17.28 -12.20
N TRP A 63 10.09 -17.83 -11.07
CA TRP A 63 9.95 -17.12 -9.81
C TRP A 63 10.64 -17.86 -8.67
N SER A 64 11.21 -17.12 -7.74
CA SER A 64 11.81 -17.67 -6.53
C SER A 64 10.75 -18.37 -5.66
N LYS A 65 11.23 -19.08 -4.64
CA LYS A 65 10.39 -19.43 -3.50
C LYS A 65 9.83 -18.15 -2.86
N GLN A 66 8.70 -18.29 -2.18
CA GLN A 66 8.06 -17.23 -1.42
C GLN A 66 8.97 -16.77 -0.28
N ILE A 67 9.15 -15.45 -0.17
CA ILE A 67 9.90 -14.80 0.89
C ILE A 67 8.88 -14.13 1.81
N MET A 68 8.98 -14.41 3.11
CA MET A 68 8.18 -13.74 4.12
C MET A 68 8.73 -12.34 4.37
N ILE A 69 7.89 -11.31 4.22
CA ILE A 69 8.24 -9.93 4.58
C ILE A 69 7.78 -9.64 6.00
N TRP A 70 6.53 -9.94 6.31
CA TRP A 70 5.95 -9.66 7.62
C TRP A 70 4.84 -10.64 7.96
N ASP A 71 5.03 -11.31 9.11
CA ASP A 71 4.06 -12.16 9.79
C ASP A 71 3.95 -11.65 11.24
N ASP A 72 2.78 -11.23 11.64
CA ASP A 72 2.46 -10.79 13.01
C ASP A 72 1.42 -11.72 13.66
N GLY A 73 1.67 -13.00 13.57
CA GLY A 73 0.81 -14.04 14.14
C GLY A 73 -0.57 -14.07 13.49
N GLN A 74 -1.62 -13.82 14.27
CA GLN A 74 -2.99 -13.82 13.75
C GLN A 74 -3.47 -12.44 13.28
N ASN A 75 -2.63 -11.41 13.41
CA ASN A 75 -2.97 -10.06 12.98
C ASN A 75 -2.85 -9.90 11.46
N THR A 76 -3.47 -8.86 10.95
CA THR A 76 -3.43 -8.55 9.52
C THR A 76 -2.20 -7.73 9.17
N CYS A 77 -1.38 -8.24 8.25
CA CYS A 77 -0.32 -7.51 7.57
C CYS A 77 -0.69 -7.45 6.09
N GLY A 78 -1.02 -6.28 5.57
CA GLY A 78 -1.59 -6.21 4.23
C GLY A 78 -1.33 -4.92 3.47
N ASN A 79 -1.99 -4.79 2.35
CA ASN A 79 -1.99 -3.62 1.47
C ASN A 79 -0.57 -3.13 1.09
N PRO A 80 0.23 -3.96 0.41
CA PRO A 80 1.59 -3.60 0.06
C PRO A 80 1.65 -2.46 -0.95
N VAL A 81 2.48 -1.46 -0.68
CA VAL A 81 2.79 -0.35 -1.57
C VAL A 81 4.30 -0.24 -1.73
N PRO A 82 4.90 -0.96 -2.67
CA PRO A 82 6.32 -0.87 -2.95
C PRO A 82 6.67 0.39 -3.76
N ILE A 83 7.83 0.96 -3.46
CA ILE A 83 8.44 2.07 -4.20
C ILE A 83 9.92 1.72 -4.42
N VAL A 84 10.36 1.71 -5.66
CA VAL A 84 11.78 1.57 -6.00
C VAL A 84 12.37 2.97 -6.18
N ASP A 85 13.38 3.32 -5.39
CA ASP A 85 14.03 4.62 -5.52
C ASP A 85 15.23 4.60 -6.48
N ASP A 86 15.75 5.76 -6.79
CA ASP A 86 16.86 5.94 -7.72
C ASP A 86 18.24 5.47 -7.19
N LYS A 87 18.30 5.13 -5.90
CA LYS A 87 19.47 4.52 -5.26
C LYS A 87 19.38 3.00 -5.15
N GLY A 88 18.25 2.42 -5.57
CA GLY A 88 18.02 0.97 -5.59
C GLY A 88 17.36 0.40 -4.34
N ARG A 89 17.08 1.21 -3.31
CA ARG A 89 16.28 0.74 -2.17
C ARG A 89 14.85 0.48 -2.59
N ILE A 90 14.29 -0.62 -2.11
CA ILE A 90 12.87 -0.93 -2.25
C ILE A 90 12.19 -0.58 -0.93
N HIS A 91 11.39 0.48 -0.94
CA HIS A 91 10.54 0.87 0.18
C HIS A 91 9.22 0.11 0.12
N LEU A 92 8.65 -0.25 1.27
CA LEU A 92 7.35 -0.90 1.34
C LEU A 92 6.51 -0.29 2.46
N LEU A 93 5.43 0.37 2.06
CA LEU A 93 4.38 0.82 2.98
C LEU A 93 3.36 -0.31 3.11
N MET A 94 2.85 -0.51 4.31
CA MET A 94 1.97 -1.63 4.67
C MET A 94 0.92 -1.16 5.67
N THR A 95 -0.12 -1.94 5.82
CA THR A 95 -1.18 -1.69 6.78
C THR A 95 -1.33 -2.88 7.73
N TRP A 96 -1.43 -2.58 9.01
CA TRP A 96 -1.68 -3.54 10.07
C TRP A 96 -3.05 -3.31 10.71
N ASN A 97 -3.75 -4.38 11.07
CA ASN A 97 -4.83 -4.29 12.02
C ASN A 97 -4.92 -5.55 12.91
N TYR A 98 -5.56 -5.37 14.05
CA TYR A 98 -5.78 -6.44 15.01
C TYR A 98 -6.68 -7.54 14.43
N GLN A 99 -6.41 -8.77 14.79
CA GLN A 99 -6.98 -9.99 14.20
C GLN A 99 -8.52 -10.03 14.15
N THR A 100 -9.20 -9.48 15.15
CA THR A 100 -10.66 -9.49 15.24
C THR A 100 -11.32 -8.26 14.65
N ASP A 101 -10.53 -7.21 14.37
CA ASP A 101 -11.05 -5.96 13.84
C ASP A 101 -11.35 -6.06 12.35
N LYS A 102 -12.53 -5.58 11.98
CA LYS A 102 -13.03 -5.57 10.59
C LYS A 102 -13.43 -4.15 10.21
N TRP A 103 -13.64 -3.93 8.92
CA TRP A 103 -14.16 -2.67 8.41
C TRP A 103 -15.32 -2.11 9.28
N GLY A 104 -16.35 -2.92 9.51
CA GLY A 104 -17.52 -2.47 10.27
C GLY A 104 -17.20 -2.07 11.71
N THR A 105 -16.38 -2.82 12.42
CA THR A 105 -16.02 -2.51 13.82
C THR A 105 -15.12 -1.28 13.91
N ILE A 106 -14.19 -1.11 12.99
CA ILE A 106 -13.29 0.04 12.97
C ILE A 106 -14.05 1.31 12.59
N THR A 107 -14.87 1.26 11.53
CA THR A 107 -15.58 2.45 11.03
C THR A 107 -16.72 2.91 11.93
N ASN A 108 -17.31 2.01 12.73
CA ASN A 108 -18.34 2.37 13.72
C ASN A 108 -17.75 2.70 15.11
N GLY A 109 -16.43 2.55 15.28
CA GLY A 109 -15.74 2.88 16.54
C GLY A 109 -15.88 1.83 17.64
N THR A 110 -16.24 0.58 17.30
CA THR A 110 -16.33 -0.54 18.26
C THR A 110 -15.17 -1.52 18.14
N GLY A 111 -14.18 -1.26 17.28
CA GLY A 111 -12.98 -2.05 17.15
C GLY A 111 -12.09 -1.98 18.40
N GLU A 112 -11.31 -3.02 18.65
CA GLU A 112 -10.36 -3.07 19.76
C GLU A 112 -9.16 -2.18 19.49
N ASN A 113 -8.76 -2.08 18.23
CA ASN A 113 -7.65 -1.24 17.77
C ASN A 113 -8.05 -0.44 16.53
N THR A 114 -7.16 0.44 16.09
CA THR A 114 -7.28 1.13 14.81
C THR A 114 -6.35 0.48 13.78
N ARG A 115 -6.61 0.70 12.50
CA ARG A 115 -5.66 0.31 11.46
C ARG A 115 -4.44 1.24 11.48
N ARG A 116 -3.26 0.66 11.31
CA ARG A 116 -1.98 1.32 11.49
C ARG A 116 -1.08 1.15 10.27
N PRO A 117 -0.57 2.24 9.70
CA PRO A 117 0.44 2.16 8.65
C PRO A 117 1.81 1.83 9.23
N TYR A 118 2.52 0.98 8.49
CA TYR A 118 3.89 0.53 8.78
C TYR A 118 4.79 0.71 7.57
N TYR A 119 6.08 0.76 7.82
CA TYR A 119 7.11 0.91 6.82
C TYR A 119 8.22 -0.10 7.02
N THR A 120 8.69 -0.68 5.92
CA THR A 120 9.92 -1.46 5.87
C THR A 120 10.66 -1.19 4.55
N TYR A 121 11.84 -1.73 4.39
CA TYR A 121 12.63 -1.59 3.17
C TYR A 121 13.56 -2.79 2.98
N SER A 122 14.04 -2.95 1.73
CA SER A 122 15.07 -3.89 1.35
C SER A 122 16.20 -3.17 0.62
N ASP A 123 17.44 -3.47 0.99
CA ASP A 123 18.67 -2.98 0.34
C ASP A 123 19.40 -4.06 -0.47
N ASP A 124 18.84 -5.26 -0.54
CA ASP A 124 19.42 -6.42 -1.22
C ASP A 124 18.50 -6.98 -2.32
N ASP A 125 17.85 -6.09 -3.03
CA ASP A 125 16.98 -6.43 -4.18
C ASP A 125 15.78 -7.33 -3.79
N GLY A 126 15.23 -7.09 -2.60
CA GLY A 126 14.02 -7.77 -2.10
C GLY A 126 14.26 -9.15 -1.47
N VAL A 127 15.50 -9.53 -1.22
CA VAL A 127 15.84 -10.82 -0.59
C VAL A 127 15.55 -10.79 0.91
N THR A 128 16.01 -9.73 1.59
CA THR A 128 15.75 -9.51 3.01
C THR A 128 15.12 -8.14 3.26
N TRP A 129 14.38 -8.03 4.35
CA TRP A 129 13.60 -6.85 4.70
C TRP A 129 13.89 -6.43 6.13
N ALA A 130 14.00 -5.11 6.35
CA ALA A 130 14.14 -4.53 7.68
C ALA A 130 12.91 -4.85 8.55
N SER A 131 13.07 -4.84 9.85
CA SER A 131 11.93 -4.96 10.77
C SER A 131 10.93 -3.84 10.52
N PRO A 132 9.63 -4.14 10.36
CA PRO A 132 8.61 -3.12 10.15
C PRO A 132 8.55 -2.11 11.29
N VAL A 133 8.38 -0.84 10.94
CA VAL A 133 8.27 0.28 11.89
C VAL A 133 6.91 0.95 11.72
N GLU A 134 6.21 1.16 12.82
CA GLU A 134 4.94 1.88 12.83
C GLU A 134 5.15 3.36 12.55
N ILE A 135 4.37 3.93 11.63
CA ILE A 135 4.41 5.35 11.26
C ILE A 135 3.08 6.07 11.52
N THR A 136 2.18 5.46 12.27
CA THR A 136 0.82 5.97 12.51
C THR A 136 0.83 7.41 13.01
N SER A 137 1.61 7.71 14.05
CA SER A 137 1.67 9.05 14.64
C SER A 137 2.18 10.13 13.70
N ALA A 138 2.96 9.75 12.69
CA ALA A 138 3.51 10.69 11.71
C ALA A 138 2.53 11.03 10.58
N VAL A 139 1.63 10.12 10.21
CA VAL A 139 0.87 10.24 8.96
C VAL A 139 -0.65 10.11 9.12
N LYS A 140 -1.15 9.57 10.22
CA LYS A 140 -2.58 9.35 10.47
C LYS A 140 -3.09 10.28 11.56
N LYS A 141 -4.16 11.04 11.28
CA LYS A 141 -4.82 11.86 12.29
C LYS A 141 -5.65 10.99 13.24
N GLU A 142 -5.71 11.37 14.52
CA GLU A 142 -6.39 10.61 15.57
C GLU A 142 -7.87 10.32 15.26
N LYS A 143 -8.56 11.25 14.63
CA LYS A 143 -9.98 11.14 14.26
C LYS A 143 -10.24 10.28 13.02
N TRP A 144 -9.19 9.78 12.35
CA TRP A 144 -9.35 8.86 11.22
C TRP A 144 -9.48 7.44 11.73
N ASP A 145 -10.51 6.73 11.26
CA ASP A 145 -10.82 5.38 11.72
C ASP A 145 -10.09 4.33 10.89
N TRP A 146 -10.70 3.90 9.79
CA TRP A 146 -10.05 2.99 8.84
C TRP A 146 -8.93 3.72 8.10
N TYR A 147 -7.80 3.06 8.00
CA TYR A 147 -6.65 3.60 7.28
C TYR A 147 -6.01 2.49 6.44
N ALA A 148 -5.66 2.78 5.21
CA ALA A 148 -4.98 1.80 4.36
C ALA A 148 -4.00 2.46 3.38
N THR A 149 -2.89 1.77 3.17
CA THR A 149 -1.95 2.04 2.10
C THR A 149 -2.51 1.53 0.78
N GLY A 150 -2.36 2.24 -0.31
CA GLY A 150 -2.76 1.97 -1.68
C GLY A 150 -4.11 1.29 -1.92
N PRO A 151 -4.08 -0.05 -2.11
CA PRO A 151 -2.89 -0.86 -2.45
C PRO A 151 -2.42 -0.61 -3.88
N CYS A 152 -1.27 -1.03 -4.23
CA CYS A 152 -0.54 -1.02 -5.48
C CYS A 152 0.84 -0.38 -5.26
N HIS A 153 1.52 0.10 -6.28
CA HIS A 153 2.82 0.74 -6.09
C HIS A 153 2.72 2.23 -5.77
N GLY A 154 3.76 2.78 -5.13
CA GLY A 154 4.03 4.21 -5.10
C GLY A 154 5.03 4.62 -6.17
N ILE A 155 5.49 5.86 -6.12
CA ILE A 155 6.43 6.43 -7.10
C ILE A 155 7.50 7.24 -6.39
N GLN A 156 8.61 7.49 -7.10
CA GLN A 156 9.53 8.57 -6.82
C GLN A 156 9.36 9.65 -7.90
N ILE A 157 9.17 10.90 -7.50
CA ILE A 157 9.04 12.00 -8.46
C ILE A 157 10.34 12.16 -9.25
N GLN A 158 10.24 12.17 -10.57
CA GLN A 158 11.39 12.17 -11.48
C GLN A 158 11.81 13.58 -11.92
N LYS A 159 10.88 14.54 -11.93
CA LYS A 159 11.08 15.88 -12.49
C LYS A 159 10.52 16.98 -11.58
N GLY A 160 10.94 18.22 -11.87
CA GLY A 160 10.44 19.40 -11.17
C GLY A 160 11.06 19.64 -9.81
N THR A 161 10.47 20.56 -9.06
CA THR A 161 10.98 21.04 -7.76
C THR A 161 11.06 19.94 -6.69
N ASN A 162 10.13 19.00 -6.73
CA ASN A 162 10.04 17.91 -5.76
C ASN A 162 10.68 16.60 -6.26
N ARG A 163 11.60 16.68 -7.24
CA ARG A 163 12.33 15.50 -7.72
C ARG A 163 13.00 14.77 -6.56
N GLY A 164 12.86 13.44 -6.55
CA GLY A 164 13.40 12.56 -5.52
C GLY A 164 12.42 12.23 -4.40
N ARG A 165 11.31 12.98 -4.26
CA ARG A 165 10.27 12.72 -3.27
C ARG A 165 9.63 11.36 -3.52
N LEU A 166 9.56 10.54 -2.47
CA LEU A 166 8.80 9.28 -2.50
C LEU A 166 7.33 9.58 -2.18
N ILE A 167 6.43 9.00 -2.96
CA ILE A 167 4.98 9.18 -2.82
C ILE A 167 4.32 7.82 -2.68
N ALA A 168 3.55 7.62 -1.61
CA ALA A 168 2.69 6.46 -1.42
C ALA A 168 1.23 6.89 -1.35
N PRO A 169 0.33 6.33 -2.19
CA PRO A 169 -1.09 6.61 -2.11
C PRO A 169 -1.70 5.88 -0.91
N ASN A 170 -2.64 6.54 -0.23
CA ASN A 170 -3.35 6.02 0.94
C ASN A 170 -4.80 6.49 0.94
N TYR A 171 -5.62 5.90 1.79
CA TYR A 171 -6.97 6.39 2.05
C TYR A 171 -7.38 6.13 3.51
N PHE A 172 -8.39 6.83 3.94
CA PHE A 172 -8.93 6.70 5.29
C PHE A 172 -10.43 6.95 5.32
N THR A 173 -11.04 6.55 6.41
CA THR A 173 -12.40 6.96 6.76
C THR A 173 -12.40 7.83 8.00
N THR A 174 -13.40 8.68 8.11
CA THR A 174 -13.70 9.47 9.29
C THR A 174 -15.20 9.56 9.48
N ARG A 175 -15.64 9.90 10.68
CA ARG A 175 -17.07 10.11 10.96
C ARG A 175 -17.37 11.60 11.02
N GLU A 176 -18.25 12.03 10.15
CA GLU A 176 -18.72 13.42 10.08
C GLU A 176 -20.24 13.43 10.20
N ASN A 177 -20.76 14.12 11.23
CA ASN A 177 -22.21 14.17 11.53
C ASN A 177 -22.87 12.78 11.60
N GLY A 178 -22.19 11.82 12.23
CA GLY A 178 -22.67 10.43 12.38
C GLY A 178 -22.58 9.55 11.14
N LYS A 179 -22.02 10.07 10.04
CA LYS A 179 -21.84 9.31 8.79
C LYS A 179 -20.36 9.01 8.55
N VAL A 180 -20.09 7.81 8.07
CA VAL A 180 -18.75 7.42 7.60
C VAL A 180 -18.48 8.09 6.26
N LYS A 181 -17.37 8.80 6.16
CA LYS A 181 -16.87 9.38 4.91
C LYS A 181 -15.46 8.89 4.64
N SER A 182 -15.14 8.71 3.37
CA SER A 182 -13.85 8.25 2.91
C SER A 182 -13.14 9.32 2.07
N TYR A 183 -11.82 9.38 2.21
CA TYR A 183 -10.97 10.32 1.48
C TYR A 183 -9.69 9.59 1.07
N SER A 184 -9.17 9.96 -0.10
CA SER A 184 -7.83 9.58 -0.51
C SER A 184 -6.83 10.68 -0.15
N HIS A 185 -5.59 10.32 0.10
CA HIS A 185 -4.47 11.22 0.24
C HIS A 185 -3.18 10.49 -0.10
N ILE A 186 -2.06 11.17 0.00
CA ILE A 186 -0.75 10.53 -0.11
C ILE A 186 0.05 10.77 1.17
N ILE A 187 1.03 9.92 1.39
CA ILE A 187 2.14 10.21 2.29
C ILE A 187 3.41 10.31 1.47
N TYR A 188 4.37 11.09 1.94
CA TYR A 188 5.59 11.34 1.20
C TYR A 188 6.82 11.37 2.11
N SER A 189 7.97 11.11 1.52
CA SER A 189 9.28 11.21 2.16
C SER A 189 10.24 11.98 1.26
N ASP A 190 10.93 12.98 1.84
CA ASP A 190 11.98 13.75 1.18
C ASP A 190 13.39 13.33 1.61
N ASP A 191 13.51 12.29 2.43
CA ASP A 191 14.76 11.81 3.01
C ASP A 191 14.98 10.29 2.81
N TYR A 192 14.52 9.78 1.67
CA TYR A 192 14.65 8.37 1.30
C TYR A 192 14.08 7.41 2.35
N GLY A 193 12.89 7.72 2.85
CA GLY A 193 12.13 6.86 3.74
C GLY A 193 12.49 6.95 5.22
N LYS A 194 13.39 7.84 5.64
CA LYS A 194 13.72 8.03 7.06
C LYS A 194 12.54 8.62 7.83
N THR A 195 11.86 9.60 7.23
CA THR A 195 10.65 10.20 7.77
C THR A 195 9.55 10.27 6.72
N TRP A 196 8.30 10.13 7.17
CA TRP A 196 7.10 10.20 6.34
C TRP A 196 6.18 11.30 6.84
N LYS A 197 5.55 12.02 5.92
CA LYS A 197 4.60 13.10 6.20
C LYS A 197 3.32 12.91 5.39
N PRO A 198 2.16 13.33 5.92
CA PRO A 198 0.90 13.26 5.16
C PRO A 198 0.74 14.48 4.25
N GLY A 199 0.25 14.25 3.03
CA GLY A 199 -0.40 15.28 2.23
C GLY A 199 -1.83 15.51 2.70
N GLU A 200 -2.43 16.63 2.28
CA GLU A 200 -3.81 16.93 2.59
C GLU A 200 -4.76 15.92 1.92
N PRO A 201 -5.91 15.64 2.54
CA PRO A 201 -6.94 14.81 1.90
C PRO A 201 -7.46 15.43 0.61
N THR A 202 -7.96 14.61 -0.28
CA THR A 202 -8.71 15.09 -1.45
C THR A 202 -9.93 15.92 -1.02
N PRO A 203 -10.29 16.99 -1.77
CA PRO A 203 -11.33 17.91 -1.32
C PRO A 203 -12.74 17.31 -1.30
N VAL A 204 -12.96 16.22 -2.05
CA VAL A 204 -14.26 15.56 -2.15
C VAL A 204 -14.19 14.17 -1.52
N SER A 205 -15.16 13.85 -0.66
CA SER A 205 -15.31 12.54 -0.06
C SER A 205 -15.90 11.48 -1.02
N GLY A 206 -16.00 10.25 -0.56
CA GLY A 206 -16.53 9.14 -1.35
C GLY A 206 -15.49 8.55 -2.29
N VAL A 207 -14.22 8.59 -1.89
CA VAL A 207 -13.08 8.00 -2.58
C VAL A 207 -12.22 7.20 -1.61
N GLY A 208 -11.56 6.15 -2.10
CA GLY A 208 -10.81 5.24 -1.26
C GLY A 208 -9.51 4.79 -1.92
N GLU A 209 -9.39 3.49 -2.16
CA GLU A 209 -8.21 2.88 -2.78
C GLU A 209 -7.77 3.65 -4.01
N CYS A 210 -6.49 3.98 -4.07
CA CYS A 210 -5.99 4.90 -5.08
C CYS A 210 -4.58 4.53 -5.54
N SER A 211 -4.24 5.01 -6.72
CA SER A 211 -2.90 4.94 -7.31
C SER A 211 -2.45 6.33 -7.76
N VAL A 212 -1.15 6.56 -7.76
CA VAL A 212 -0.55 7.85 -8.12
C VAL A 212 0.37 7.69 -9.33
N ALA A 213 0.37 8.70 -10.20
CA ALA A 213 1.29 8.78 -11.33
C ALA A 213 1.81 10.21 -11.48
N GLU A 214 3.06 10.35 -11.91
CA GLU A 214 3.60 11.63 -12.39
C GLU A 214 3.21 11.78 -13.87
N ILE A 215 2.40 12.79 -14.18
CA ILE A 215 1.85 13.02 -15.52
C ILE A 215 2.48 14.21 -16.24
N GLY A 216 3.38 14.92 -15.60
CA GLY A 216 4.09 16.07 -16.09
C GLY A 216 5.28 16.36 -15.20
N GLU A 217 5.92 17.50 -15.34
CA GLU A 217 7.09 17.89 -14.53
C GLU A 217 6.71 18.13 -13.05
N GLY A 218 6.68 17.07 -12.26
CA GLY A 218 6.28 17.11 -10.87
C GLY A 218 4.77 17.21 -10.65
N THR A 219 3.96 17.21 -11.71
CA THR A 219 2.50 17.15 -11.62
C THR A 219 2.06 15.72 -11.37
N LEU A 220 1.26 15.51 -10.33
CA LEU A 220 0.78 14.20 -9.94
C LEU A 220 -0.71 14.06 -10.24
N MET A 221 -1.11 12.87 -10.65
CA MET A 221 -2.51 12.44 -10.74
C MET A 221 -2.77 11.33 -9.74
N LEU A 222 -3.79 11.49 -8.92
CA LEU A 222 -4.32 10.47 -8.04
C LEU A 222 -5.59 9.89 -8.67
N ASN A 223 -5.56 8.59 -8.98
CA ASN A 223 -6.69 7.87 -9.54
C ASN A 223 -7.33 7.02 -8.44
N MET A 224 -8.61 7.27 -8.15
CA MET A 224 -9.28 6.80 -6.95
C MET A 224 -10.49 5.93 -7.27
N ARG A 225 -10.65 4.85 -6.52
CA ARG A 225 -11.91 4.11 -6.47
C ARG A 225 -12.98 4.98 -5.84
N ALA A 226 -14.11 5.14 -6.52
CA ALA A 226 -15.27 5.83 -5.96
C ALA A 226 -16.14 4.86 -5.17
N ASP A 227 -16.71 5.33 -4.05
CA ASP A 227 -17.63 4.54 -3.23
C ASP A 227 -18.97 4.31 -3.95
N GLU A 228 -19.35 5.28 -4.78
CA GLU A 228 -20.58 5.23 -5.55
C GLU A 228 -20.35 5.56 -7.03
N GLY A 229 -21.19 5.00 -7.89
CA GLY A 229 -21.12 5.22 -9.35
C GLY A 229 -20.26 4.20 -10.08
N PHE A 230 -20.12 4.41 -11.40
CA PHE A 230 -19.44 3.46 -12.30
C PHE A 230 -18.05 3.91 -12.73
N TYR A 231 -17.62 5.11 -12.33
CA TYR A 231 -16.38 5.72 -12.80
C TYR A 231 -15.41 5.98 -11.66
N ARG A 232 -14.14 5.81 -11.94
CA ARG A 232 -13.07 6.25 -11.05
C ARG A 232 -13.00 7.78 -11.05
N LYS A 233 -12.55 8.35 -9.92
CA LYS A 233 -12.32 9.78 -9.79
C LYS A 233 -10.83 10.08 -9.87
N ASN A 234 -10.49 11.25 -10.38
CA ASN A 234 -9.13 11.73 -10.47
C ASN A 234 -8.98 13.07 -9.75
N SER A 235 -7.80 13.29 -9.19
CA SER A 235 -7.41 14.58 -8.65
C SER A 235 -5.97 14.89 -9.07
N ILE A 236 -5.68 16.17 -9.26
CA ILE A 236 -4.35 16.64 -9.70
C ILE A 236 -3.70 17.42 -8.59
N SER A 237 -2.41 17.20 -8.39
CA SER A 237 -1.54 17.98 -7.51
C SER A 237 -0.40 18.60 -8.31
N GLN A 238 -0.16 19.89 -8.08
CA GLN A 238 0.96 20.63 -8.69
C GLN A 238 2.05 21.01 -7.68
N ASP A 239 1.89 20.60 -6.43
CA ASP A 239 2.82 20.88 -5.33
C ASP A 239 3.44 19.61 -4.72
N GLY A 240 3.57 18.57 -5.54
CA GLY A 240 4.19 17.32 -5.13
C GLY A 240 3.36 16.50 -4.15
N GLY A 241 2.02 16.57 -4.22
CA GLY A 241 1.09 15.77 -3.43
C GLY A 241 0.64 16.41 -2.12
N ILE A 242 1.02 17.66 -1.84
CA ILE A 242 0.61 18.33 -0.60
C ILE A 242 -0.87 18.70 -0.66
N THR A 243 -1.32 19.27 -1.78
CA THR A 243 -2.74 19.61 -2.01
C THR A 243 -3.25 19.04 -3.33
N TRP A 244 -4.56 18.89 -3.40
CA TRP A 244 -5.26 18.29 -4.54
C TRP A 244 -6.42 19.14 -5.05
#